data_9d5008badb924d74fcb257bb15dc9f9a
#
_entry.id   9d5008badb924d74fcb257bb15dc9f9a
#
_cell.length_a   1.000
_cell.length_b   1.000
_cell.length_c   1.000
_cell.angle_alpha   90.00
_cell.angle_beta   90.00
_cell.angle_gamma   90.00
#
_symmetry.space_group_name_H-M   'P 1'
#
loop_
_entity.id
_entity.type
_entity.pdbx_description
1 polymer ?
#
loop_
_entity_poly.entity_id
_entity_poly.type
_entity_poly.pdbx_seq_one_letter_code
_entity_poly.pdbx_strand_id
1 'polypeptide(L)'
;MKSAALRVGMIRYLNCLPFYFGLETMVREKGLAAKFLESHPADLCRSLAAGEIDLAPVSSIEYLMRQKDYLIFPDLAIGAEDFVRSVTLFSKVPVNELNHSTIALSEESLSSATLLKILLKLRFGFTNQFETVAQDPARILDGHKAALMIGDAALFFESEDWVYKYDLGAMWREWTGTPFVFALWTIRRESARERPEEIREIERMLKCNLERNLADPETLLRKASGILPTEQRFVQMTGYLANMRYGLDDEMIGGLGKFFRLAHEEKLAPEPQSLEFFL
;
A
#
# COMPACT_ATOMS: atom_id res chain seq x y z
N MET A 1 30.35 8.32 19.79
CA MET A 1 28.94 8.25 20.25
C MET A 1 28.27 7.20 19.38
N LYS A 2 27.52 6.24 19.96
CA LYS A 2 26.71 5.33 19.13
C LYS A 2 25.64 6.17 18.43
N SER A 3 25.57 6.11 17.09
CA SER A 3 24.48 6.71 16.32
C SER A 3 23.14 6.22 16.89
N ALA A 4 22.12 7.07 16.92
CA ALA A 4 20.78 6.65 17.29
C ALA A 4 20.31 5.55 16.31
N ALA A 5 19.49 4.60 16.76
CA ALA A 5 19.01 3.53 15.90
C ALA A 5 18.18 4.08 14.72
N LEU A 6 18.36 3.53 13.53
CA LEU A 6 17.52 3.83 12.36
C LEU A 6 16.09 3.36 12.62
N ARG A 7 15.10 4.21 12.37
CA ARG A 7 13.68 3.93 12.67
C ARG A 7 12.95 3.56 11.39
N VAL A 8 12.52 2.31 11.31
CA VAL A 8 11.90 1.71 10.12
C VAL A 8 10.44 1.42 10.40
N GLY A 9 9.54 2.03 9.63
CA GLY A 9 8.12 1.71 9.70
C GLY A 9 7.78 0.43 8.96
N MET A 10 6.84 -0.35 9.49
CA MET A 10 6.36 -1.60 8.92
C MET A 10 4.84 -1.66 8.90
N ILE A 11 4.25 -2.03 7.77
CA ILE A 11 2.81 -2.26 7.63
C ILE A 11 2.49 -3.72 7.95
N ARG A 12 1.52 -3.98 8.79
CA ARG A 12 1.11 -5.34 9.21
C ARG A 12 0.18 -6.06 8.23
N TYR A 13 0.30 -5.82 6.94
CA TYR A 13 -0.51 -6.52 5.95
C TYR A 13 0.25 -7.67 5.29
N LEU A 14 -0.49 -8.67 4.84
CA LEU A 14 0.03 -9.84 4.16
C LEU A 14 0.95 -9.50 2.98
N ASN A 15 0.61 -8.46 2.20
CA ASN A 15 1.44 -8.01 1.07
C ASN A 15 2.81 -7.46 1.47
N CYS A 16 3.00 -7.06 2.71
CA CYS A 16 4.27 -6.55 3.21
C CYS A 16 5.13 -7.64 3.86
N LEU A 17 4.54 -8.79 4.19
CA LEU A 17 5.22 -9.89 4.84
C LEU A 17 6.52 -10.34 4.12
N PRO A 18 6.58 -10.41 2.77
CA PRO A 18 7.81 -10.79 2.08
C PRO A 18 9.00 -9.88 2.34
N PHE A 19 8.78 -8.59 2.63
CA PHE A 19 9.85 -7.66 3.00
C PHE A 19 10.38 -7.92 4.41
N TYR A 20 9.50 -8.32 5.34
CA TYR A 20 9.81 -8.25 6.78
C TYR A 20 10.20 -9.58 7.39
N PHE A 21 9.71 -10.70 6.85
CA PHE A 21 9.98 -12.01 7.48
C PHE A 21 11.47 -12.33 7.48
N GLY A 22 12.08 -12.30 8.67
CA GLY A 22 13.51 -12.50 8.87
C GLY A 22 14.37 -11.23 8.81
N LEU A 23 13.81 -10.05 8.48
CA LEU A 23 14.55 -8.79 8.36
C LEU A 23 15.24 -8.38 9.67
N GLU A 24 14.56 -8.46 10.80
CA GLU A 24 15.14 -8.12 12.10
C GLU A 24 16.36 -8.99 12.47
N THR A 25 16.31 -10.28 12.09
CA THR A 25 17.45 -11.18 12.29
C THR A 25 18.62 -10.76 11.41
N MET A 26 18.39 -10.44 10.14
CA MET A 26 19.44 -9.97 9.24
C MET A 26 20.09 -8.67 9.75
N VAL A 27 19.26 -7.72 10.19
CA VAL A 27 19.72 -6.43 10.76
C VAL A 27 20.60 -6.67 11.99
N ARG A 28 20.18 -7.55 12.90
CA ARG A 28 20.96 -7.90 14.09
C ARG A 28 22.27 -8.60 13.76
N GLU A 29 22.28 -9.55 12.85
CA GLU A 29 23.48 -10.28 12.40
C GLU A 29 24.51 -9.35 11.75
N LYS A 30 24.06 -8.32 11.06
CA LYS A 30 24.91 -7.27 10.48
C LYS A 30 25.38 -6.21 11.49
N GLY A 31 24.88 -6.26 12.73
CA GLY A 31 25.21 -5.27 13.75
C GLY A 31 24.67 -3.86 13.47
N LEU A 32 23.69 -3.75 12.57
CA LEU A 32 23.04 -2.48 12.28
C LEU A 32 22.07 -2.10 13.41
N ALA A 33 22.19 -0.89 13.93
CA ALA A 33 21.28 -0.38 14.94
C ALA A 33 19.99 0.11 14.27
N ALA A 34 18.94 -0.69 14.28
CA ALA A 34 17.61 -0.31 13.78
C ALA A 34 16.51 -0.64 14.78
N LYS A 35 15.42 0.13 14.72
CA LYS A 35 14.17 -0.09 15.47
C LYS A 35 13.05 -0.18 14.45
N PHE A 36 12.19 -1.16 14.62
CA PHE A 36 11.02 -1.38 13.75
C PHE A 36 9.76 -0.91 14.48
N LEU A 37 8.97 -0.09 13.80
CA LEU A 37 7.68 0.41 14.27
C LEU A 37 6.58 -0.16 13.36
N GLU A 38 5.76 -1.04 13.91
CA GLU A 38 4.60 -1.58 13.19
C GLU A 38 3.37 -0.71 13.43
N SER A 39 2.71 -0.32 12.35
CA SER A 39 1.45 0.44 12.41
C SER A 39 0.64 0.32 11.12
N HIS A 40 -0.55 0.92 11.10
CA HIS A 40 -1.36 1.04 9.90
C HIS A 40 -0.74 2.04 8.90
N PRO A 41 -1.03 1.91 7.58
CA PRO A 41 -0.41 2.77 6.56
C PRO A 41 -0.55 4.27 6.83
N ALA A 42 -1.73 4.73 7.23
CA ALA A 42 -1.97 6.15 7.49
C ALA A 42 -1.18 6.68 8.70
N ASP A 43 -0.97 5.85 9.74
CA ASP A 43 -0.15 6.20 10.89
C ASP A 43 1.32 6.32 10.50
N LEU A 44 1.83 5.38 9.71
CA LEU A 44 3.21 5.43 9.22
C LEU A 44 3.45 6.66 8.34
N CYS A 45 2.48 7.07 7.51
CA CYS A 45 2.54 8.32 6.77
C CYS A 45 2.70 9.52 7.74
N ARG A 46 1.90 9.57 8.81
CA ARG A 46 1.99 10.63 9.83
C ARG A 46 3.34 10.62 10.55
N SER A 47 3.79 9.45 11.01
CA SER A 47 5.07 9.30 11.71
C SER A 47 6.28 9.63 10.83
N LEU A 48 6.24 9.27 9.52
CA LEU A 48 7.29 9.65 8.58
C LEU A 48 7.31 11.17 8.37
N ALA A 49 6.16 11.78 8.18
CA ALA A 49 6.02 13.23 8.03
C ALA A 49 6.47 14.01 9.27
N ALA A 50 6.19 13.50 10.47
CA ALA A 50 6.60 14.07 11.74
C ALA A 50 8.09 13.86 12.06
N GLY A 51 8.80 13.01 11.31
CA GLY A 51 10.19 12.66 11.58
C GLY A 51 10.36 11.68 12.75
N GLU A 52 9.31 10.98 13.14
CA GLU A 52 9.35 9.93 14.15
C GLU A 52 9.97 8.64 13.65
N ILE A 53 9.87 8.39 12.34
CA ILE A 53 10.55 7.31 11.62
C ILE A 53 11.35 7.87 10.45
N ASP A 54 12.34 7.12 9.97
CA ASP A 54 13.30 7.54 8.95
C ASP A 54 12.92 7.06 7.55
N LEU A 55 12.32 5.88 7.49
CA LEU A 55 11.83 5.26 6.25
C LEU A 55 10.68 4.30 6.53
N ALA A 56 9.79 4.14 5.56
CA ALA A 56 8.67 3.20 5.59
C ALA A 56 8.09 2.98 4.19
N PRO A 57 7.33 1.90 3.95
CA PRO A 57 6.40 1.87 2.85
C PRO A 57 5.23 2.82 3.19
N VAL A 58 4.97 3.79 2.33
CA VAL A 58 3.87 4.73 2.50
C VAL A 58 2.99 4.74 1.27
N SER A 59 1.77 5.17 1.46
CA SER A 59 0.81 5.37 0.38
C SER A 59 1.43 6.21 -0.76
N SER A 60 1.28 5.80 -2.02
CA SER A 60 1.90 6.54 -3.14
C SER A 60 1.44 8.01 -3.21
N ILE A 61 0.19 8.29 -2.82
CA ILE A 61 -0.30 9.67 -2.73
C ILE A 61 0.39 10.48 -1.63
N GLU A 62 0.82 9.86 -0.53
CA GLU A 62 1.60 10.52 0.52
C GLU A 62 2.95 11.01 -0.03
N TYR A 63 3.61 10.19 -0.86
CA TYR A 63 4.82 10.64 -1.53
C TYR A 63 4.54 11.89 -2.38
N LEU A 64 3.48 11.90 -3.17
CA LEU A 64 3.11 13.07 -3.98
C LEU A 64 2.84 14.31 -3.13
N MET A 65 2.13 14.15 -2.03
CA MET A 65 1.82 15.25 -1.10
C MET A 65 3.06 15.89 -0.49
N ARG A 66 4.13 15.11 -0.32
CA ARG A 66 5.38 15.52 0.34
C ARG A 66 6.63 15.22 -0.50
N GLN A 67 6.52 15.22 -1.81
CA GLN A 67 7.59 14.85 -2.74
C GLN A 67 8.91 15.63 -2.54
N LYS A 68 8.86 16.83 -1.94
CA LYS A 68 10.05 17.63 -1.62
C LYS A 68 10.82 17.13 -0.39
N ASP A 69 10.15 16.39 0.49
CA ASP A 69 10.71 15.93 1.76
C ASP A 69 11.23 14.49 1.69
N TYR A 70 10.88 13.77 0.60
CA TYR A 70 11.08 12.35 0.48
C TYR A 70 11.96 11.96 -0.70
N LEU A 71 12.58 10.78 -0.58
CA LEU A 71 13.19 10.00 -1.65
C LEU A 71 12.52 8.63 -1.70
N ILE A 72 12.59 7.94 -2.83
CA ILE A 72 12.03 6.60 -3.04
C ILE A 72 13.19 5.61 -3.16
N PHE A 73 13.06 4.41 -2.57
CA PHE A 73 13.96 3.31 -2.94
C PHE A 73 13.70 2.90 -4.39
N PRO A 74 14.74 2.78 -5.22
CA PRO A 74 14.59 2.19 -6.54
C PRO A 74 14.15 0.72 -6.43
N ASP A 75 13.33 0.28 -7.37
CA ASP A 75 12.87 -1.12 -7.52
C ASP A 75 12.07 -1.70 -6.34
N LEU A 76 11.57 -0.87 -5.42
CA LEU A 76 10.75 -1.32 -4.30
C LEU A 76 9.42 -0.56 -4.23
N ALA A 77 8.33 -1.28 -4.46
CA ALA A 77 6.97 -0.78 -4.41
C ALA A 77 6.00 -1.87 -3.93
N ILE A 78 4.75 -1.51 -3.76
CA ILE A 78 3.63 -2.43 -3.57
C ILE A 78 2.56 -2.02 -4.57
N GLY A 79 2.35 -2.87 -5.57
CA GLY A 79 1.42 -2.62 -6.65
C GLY A 79 0.78 -3.88 -7.19
N ALA A 80 -0.01 -3.72 -8.22
CA ALA A 80 -0.64 -4.81 -8.95
C ALA A 80 -0.71 -4.51 -10.44
N GLU A 81 -0.55 -5.55 -11.24
CA GLU A 81 -0.74 -5.48 -12.69
C GLU A 81 -2.22 -5.25 -13.03
N ASP A 82 -3.05 -6.11 -12.50
CA ASP A 82 -4.50 -6.16 -12.70
C ASP A 82 -5.21 -6.14 -11.34
N PHE A 83 -5.53 -7.31 -10.81
CA PHE A 83 -6.25 -7.46 -9.55
C PHE A 83 -5.33 -7.30 -8.35
N VAL A 84 -5.72 -6.45 -7.41
CA VAL A 84 -5.02 -6.33 -6.12
C VAL A 84 -5.66 -7.17 -5.02
N ARG A 85 -6.95 -7.51 -5.13
CA ARG A 85 -7.76 -8.30 -4.19
C ARG A 85 -7.91 -7.70 -2.79
N SER A 86 -6.92 -6.96 -2.30
CA SER A 86 -6.89 -6.34 -0.98
C SER A 86 -7.25 -4.85 -1.00
N VAL A 87 -7.77 -4.32 -2.11
CA VAL A 87 -8.30 -2.96 -2.22
C VAL A 87 -9.60 -3.04 -3.00
N THR A 88 -10.72 -3.13 -2.27
CA THR A 88 -12.00 -3.48 -2.85
C THR A 88 -13.10 -2.52 -2.39
N LEU A 89 -13.86 -2.02 -3.35
CA LEU A 89 -15.15 -1.37 -3.09
C LEU A 89 -16.21 -2.46 -2.97
N PHE A 90 -16.69 -2.66 -1.77
CA PHE A 90 -17.85 -3.53 -1.49
C PHE A 90 -19.14 -2.73 -1.64
N SER A 91 -20.15 -3.32 -2.23
CA SER A 91 -21.43 -2.63 -2.47
C SER A 91 -22.63 -3.56 -2.37
N LYS A 92 -23.74 -3.00 -1.86
CA LYS A 92 -25.07 -3.65 -1.81
C LYS A 92 -25.80 -3.57 -3.16
N VAL A 93 -25.37 -2.65 -4.03
CA VAL A 93 -25.99 -2.37 -5.32
C VAL A 93 -24.95 -2.36 -6.43
N PRO A 94 -25.32 -2.55 -7.70
CA PRO A 94 -24.37 -2.40 -8.81
C PRO A 94 -23.73 -1.01 -8.84
N VAL A 95 -22.46 -0.92 -9.36
CA VAL A 95 -21.70 0.33 -9.39
C VAL A 95 -22.43 1.49 -10.06
N ASN A 96 -23.20 1.22 -11.10
CA ASN A 96 -23.99 2.22 -11.82
C ASN A 96 -25.13 2.85 -11.00
N GLU A 97 -25.47 2.27 -9.84
CA GLU A 97 -26.47 2.80 -8.91
C GLU A 97 -25.84 3.58 -7.74
N LEU A 98 -24.51 3.75 -7.75
CA LEU A 98 -23.77 4.46 -6.68
C LEU A 98 -23.73 5.98 -6.88
N ASN A 99 -24.17 6.51 -8.03
CA ASN A 99 -24.17 7.95 -8.23
C ASN A 99 -24.97 8.67 -7.12
N HIS A 100 -24.47 9.80 -6.64
CA HIS A 100 -25.02 10.61 -5.53
C HIS A 100 -25.10 9.89 -4.17
N SER A 101 -24.54 8.69 -4.03
CA SER A 101 -24.47 8.00 -2.74
C SER A 101 -23.30 8.50 -1.90
N THR A 102 -23.45 8.44 -0.57
CA THR A 102 -22.32 8.54 0.36
C THR A 102 -21.63 7.18 0.43
N ILE A 103 -20.31 7.18 0.22
CA ILE A 103 -19.46 6.01 0.21
C ILE A 103 -18.51 6.07 1.40
N ALA A 104 -18.48 5.01 2.20
CA ALA A 104 -17.53 4.89 3.29
C ALA A 104 -16.12 4.62 2.77
N LEU A 105 -15.14 5.31 3.32
CA LEU A 105 -13.72 5.12 3.04
C LEU A 105 -13.00 4.69 4.30
N SER A 106 -12.19 3.65 4.22
CA SER A 106 -11.28 3.28 5.29
C SER A 106 -10.33 4.41 5.64
N GLU A 107 -10.21 4.75 6.92
CA GLU A 107 -9.25 5.74 7.42
C GLU A 107 -7.78 5.32 7.22
N GLU A 108 -7.53 4.04 6.98
CA GLU A 108 -6.20 3.48 6.77
C GLU A 108 -5.65 3.72 5.35
N SER A 109 -6.49 4.20 4.41
CA SER A 109 -6.17 4.24 2.98
C SER A 109 -6.18 5.64 2.37
N LEU A 110 -5.02 6.14 1.97
CA LEU A 110 -4.90 7.41 1.25
C LEU A 110 -4.93 7.22 -0.27
N SER A 111 -4.06 6.37 -0.83
CA SER A 111 -4.01 6.13 -2.28
C SER A 111 -5.28 5.49 -2.80
N SER A 112 -5.81 4.48 -2.09
CA SER A 112 -7.01 3.78 -2.55
C SER A 112 -8.26 4.67 -2.48
N ALA A 113 -8.37 5.51 -1.45
CA ALA A 113 -9.44 6.50 -1.36
C ALA A 113 -9.37 7.53 -2.51
N THR A 114 -8.16 8.01 -2.82
CA THR A 114 -7.94 8.92 -3.95
C THR A 114 -8.26 8.24 -5.29
N LEU A 115 -7.80 6.99 -5.48
CA LEU A 115 -8.10 6.19 -6.66
C LEU A 115 -9.61 6.00 -6.86
N LEU A 116 -10.33 5.63 -5.79
CA LEU A 116 -11.78 5.46 -5.88
C LEU A 116 -12.49 6.75 -6.29
N LYS A 117 -12.10 7.90 -5.70
CA LYS A 117 -12.66 9.21 -6.08
C LYS A 117 -12.43 9.52 -7.56
N ILE A 118 -11.22 9.26 -8.07
CA ILE A 118 -10.87 9.43 -9.49
C ILE A 118 -11.71 8.51 -10.37
N LEU A 119 -11.79 7.21 -10.03
CA LEU A 119 -12.56 6.24 -10.80
C LEU A 119 -14.04 6.62 -10.88
N LEU A 120 -14.67 6.92 -9.76
CA LEU A 120 -16.09 7.25 -9.73
C LEU A 120 -16.36 8.55 -10.50
N LYS A 121 -15.51 9.56 -10.40
CA LYS A 121 -15.70 10.83 -11.07
C LYS A 121 -15.35 10.78 -12.56
N LEU A 122 -14.15 10.29 -12.91
CA LEU A 122 -13.65 10.40 -14.29
C LEU A 122 -14.08 9.23 -15.18
N ARG A 123 -14.12 8.00 -14.65
CA ARG A 123 -14.53 6.83 -15.42
C ARG A 123 -16.06 6.73 -15.52
N PHE A 124 -16.79 6.98 -14.43
CA PHE A 124 -18.24 6.81 -14.37
C PHE A 124 -19.03 8.13 -14.46
N GLY A 125 -18.39 9.29 -14.31
CA GLY A 125 -19.06 10.59 -14.33
C GLY A 125 -19.92 10.86 -13.09
N PHE A 126 -19.64 10.20 -11.97
CA PHE A 126 -20.44 10.27 -10.75
C PHE A 126 -20.05 11.45 -9.86
N THR A 127 -21.04 11.89 -9.07
CA THR A 127 -20.87 12.86 -8.00
C THR A 127 -21.24 12.22 -6.68
N ASN A 128 -20.23 11.74 -5.95
CA ASN A 128 -20.42 11.07 -4.68
C ASN A 128 -19.97 11.94 -3.51
N GLN A 129 -20.57 11.68 -2.34
CA GLN A 129 -20.04 12.10 -1.06
C GLN A 129 -19.21 10.98 -0.46
N PHE A 130 -18.25 11.34 0.41
CA PHE A 130 -17.35 10.37 1.01
C PHE A 130 -17.27 10.61 2.51
N GLU A 131 -17.36 9.55 3.30
CA GLU A 131 -17.21 9.57 4.75
C GLU A 131 -16.04 8.67 5.13
N THR A 132 -15.07 9.23 5.87
CA THR A 132 -13.94 8.45 6.37
C THR A 132 -14.33 7.82 7.70
N VAL A 133 -14.21 6.52 7.79
CA VAL A 133 -14.59 5.73 8.97
C VAL A 133 -13.49 4.73 9.35
N ALA A 134 -13.49 4.31 10.61
CA ALA A 134 -12.59 3.26 11.09
C ALA A 134 -12.78 1.98 10.28
N GLN A 135 -11.68 1.28 9.95
CA GLN A 135 -11.73 0.02 9.20
C GLN A 135 -12.12 -1.16 10.10
N ASP A 136 -13.29 -1.05 10.65
CA ASP A 136 -13.96 -2.17 11.31
C ASP A 136 -15.06 -2.69 10.37
N PRO A 137 -14.99 -3.94 9.86
CA PRO A 137 -16.00 -4.48 8.94
C PRO A 137 -17.43 -4.31 9.41
N ALA A 138 -17.67 -4.37 10.71
CA ALA A 138 -19.01 -4.19 11.30
C ALA A 138 -19.50 -2.74 11.21
N ARG A 139 -18.58 -1.76 11.24
CA ARG A 139 -18.91 -0.33 11.26
C ARG A 139 -18.84 0.32 9.89
N ILE A 140 -17.82 -0.03 9.10
CA ILE A 140 -17.61 0.58 7.77
C ILE A 140 -18.77 0.30 6.81
N LEU A 141 -19.47 -0.80 7.04
CA LEU A 141 -20.58 -1.26 6.21
C LEU A 141 -21.94 -0.79 6.72
N ASP A 142 -22.01 -0.32 7.96
CA ASP A 142 -23.28 0.09 8.57
C ASP A 142 -23.72 1.47 8.04
N GLY A 143 -24.98 1.56 7.64
CA GLY A 143 -25.55 2.80 7.11
C GLY A 143 -25.14 3.20 5.69
N HIS A 144 -24.21 2.48 5.01
CA HIS A 144 -23.71 2.79 3.68
C HIS A 144 -24.20 1.82 2.61
N LYS A 145 -24.32 2.30 1.35
CA LYS A 145 -24.55 1.44 0.18
C LYS A 145 -23.29 0.80 -0.33
N ALA A 146 -22.14 1.47 -0.16
CA ALA A 146 -20.85 0.97 -0.55
C ALA A 146 -19.76 1.45 0.41
N ALA A 147 -18.69 0.64 0.54
CA ALA A 147 -17.56 0.93 1.39
C ALA A 147 -16.26 0.44 0.76
N LEU A 148 -15.23 1.27 0.80
CA LEU A 148 -13.86 0.92 0.43
C LEU A 148 -13.15 0.31 1.63
N MET A 149 -12.71 -0.93 1.49
CA MET A 149 -11.86 -1.59 2.47
C MET A 149 -10.51 -1.93 1.86
N ILE A 150 -9.47 -2.00 2.71
CA ILE A 150 -8.11 -2.34 2.28
C ILE A 150 -7.46 -3.42 3.14
N GLY A 151 -6.32 -3.92 2.66
CA GLY A 151 -5.47 -4.86 3.38
C GLY A 151 -6.14 -6.21 3.63
N ASP A 152 -5.72 -6.86 4.69
CA ASP A 152 -6.20 -8.20 5.05
C ASP A 152 -7.69 -8.23 5.35
N ALA A 153 -8.24 -7.13 5.89
CA ALA A 153 -9.67 -7.00 6.11
C ALA A 153 -10.47 -7.10 4.80
N ALA A 154 -10.00 -6.44 3.72
CA ALA A 154 -10.64 -6.55 2.41
C ALA A 154 -10.41 -7.92 1.75
N LEU A 155 -9.17 -8.45 1.85
CA LEU A 155 -8.77 -9.71 1.24
C LEU A 155 -9.59 -10.90 1.75
N PHE A 156 -9.92 -10.88 3.04
CA PHE A 156 -10.61 -11.99 3.71
C PHE A 156 -12.08 -11.71 4.04
N PHE A 157 -12.61 -10.58 3.56
CA PHE A 157 -13.99 -10.23 3.83
C PHE A 157 -14.96 -11.08 3.00
N GLU A 158 -15.89 -11.69 3.69
CA GLU A 158 -17.00 -12.45 3.11
C GLU A 158 -18.31 -11.98 3.74
N SER A 159 -19.32 -11.73 2.92
CA SER A 159 -20.65 -11.34 3.38
C SER A 159 -21.68 -11.65 2.29
N GLU A 160 -22.84 -12.15 2.69
CA GLU A 160 -23.98 -12.39 1.80
C GLU A 160 -24.73 -11.10 1.44
N ASP A 161 -24.64 -10.06 2.27
CA ASP A 161 -25.35 -8.78 2.07
C ASP A 161 -24.61 -7.86 1.08
N TRP A 162 -23.30 -8.07 0.89
CA TRP A 162 -22.45 -7.25 0.05
C TRP A 162 -22.07 -8.00 -1.23
N VAL A 163 -23.06 -8.07 -2.13
CA VAL A 163 -23.03 -8.94 -3.31
C VAL A 163 -21.99 -8.49 -4.34
N TYR A 164 -21.75 -7.17 -4.41
CA TYR A 164 -20.87 -6.61 -5.42
C TYR A 164 -19.51 -6.29 -4.83
N LYS A 165 -18.46 -6.80 -5.50
CA LYS A 165 -17.05 -6.59 -5.14
C LYS A 165 -16.32 -6.01 -6.34
N TYR A 166 -15.83 -4.80 -6.21
CA TYR A 166 -15.09 -4.12 -7.27
C TYR A 166 -13.64 -3.91 -6.85
N ASP A 167 -12.74 -4.66 -7.46
CA ASP A 167 -11.30 -4.54 -7.25
C ASP A 167 -10.79 -3.26 -7.90
N LEU A 168 -10.16 -2.38 -7.13
CA LEU A 168 -9.74 -1.08 -7.65
C LEU A 168 -8.54 -1.18 -8.61
N GLY A 169 -7.66 -2.17 -8.42
CA GLY A 169 -6.58 -2.45 -9.37
C GLY A 169 -7.13 -2.83 -10.74
N ALA A 170 -8.06 -3.80 -10.77
CA ALA A 170 -8.72 -4.22 -12.00
C ALA A 170 -9.49 -3.07 -12.67
N MET A 171 -10.23 -2.29 -11.89
CA MET A 171 -10.95 -1.12 -12.43
C MET A 171 -10.01 -0.09 -13.05
N TRP A 172 -8.86 0.13 -12.44
CA TRP A 172 -7.82 1.02 -12.95
C TRP A 172 -7.21 0.48 -14.24
N ARG A 173 -6.78 -0.79 -14.24
CA ARG A 173 -6.19 -1.45 -15.42
C ARG A 173 -7.13 -1.44 -16.62
N GLU A 174 -8.39 -1.80 -16.39
CA GLU A 174 -9.41 -1.82 -17.43
C GLU A 174 -9.62 -0.42 -18.06
N TRP A 175 -9.62 0.63 -17.26
CA TRP A 175 -9.84 2.00 -17.73
C TRP A 175 -8.60 2.63 -18.36
N THR A 176 -7.42 2.37 -17.78
CA THR A 176 -6.20 3.12 -18.12
C THR A 176 -5.20 2.34 -18.95
N GLY A 177 -5.29 1.01 -18.93
CA GLY A 177 -4.32 0.11 -19.55
C GLY A 177 -2.99 0.00 -18.80
N THR A 178 -2.85 0.59 -17.59
CA THR A 178 -1.59 0.61 -16.82
C THR A 178 -1.72 -0.08 -15.47
N PRO A 179 -0.63 -0.62 -14.89
CA PRO A 179 -0.64 -1.12 -13.51
C PRO A 179 -0.86 0.00 -12.49
N PHE A 180 -1.15 -0.35 -11.24
CA PHE A 180 -1.32 0.61 -10.16
C PHE A 180 -0.33 0.38 -9.02
N VAL A 181 0.29 1.47 -8.55
CA VAL A 181 1.21 1.49 -7.40
C VAL A 181 0.47 2.02 -6.17
N PHE A 182 0.22 1.15 -5.20
CA PHE A 182 -0.48 1.51 -3.97
C PHE A 182 0.44 2.14 -2.93
N ALA A 183 1.68 1.64 -2.81
CA ALA A 183 2.65 2.16 -1.87
C ALA A 183 4.07 2.16 -2.45
N LEU A 184 4.88 3.08 -1.95
CA LEU A 184 6.30 3.25 -2.29
C LEU A 184 7.13 3.10 -1.01
N TRP A 185 8.28 2.46 -1.09
CA TRP A 185 9.28 2.52 -0.05
C TRP A 185 9.94 3.90 -0.05
N THR A 186 9.68 4.66 0.99
CA THR A 186 9.97 6.09 1.07
C THR A 186 10.89 6.40 2.22
N ILE A 187 11.83 7.30 1.99
CA ILE A 187 12.86 7.72 2.93
C ILE A 187 12.75 9.23 3.14
N ARG A 188 12.86 9.69 4.38
CA ARG A 188 13.04 11.12 4.63
C ARG A 188 14.37 11.58 4.04
N ARG A 189 14.33 12.66 3.29
CA ARG A 189 15.52 13.25 2.65
C ARG A 189 16.60 13.62 3.67
N GLU A 190 16.20 14.09 4.84
CA GLU A 190 17.11 14.38 5.95
C GLU A 190 17.84 13.12 6.41
N SER A 191 17.10 12.03 6.70
CA SER A 191 17.68 10.74 7.10
C SER A 191 18.61 10.16 6.02
N ALA A 192 18.24 10.32 4.75
CA ALA A 192 19.07 9.90 3.62
C ALA A 192 20.42 10.63 3.56
N ARG A 193 20.47 11.92 3.94
CA ARG A 193 21.72 12.70 4.00
C ARG A 193 22.57 12.35 5.22
N GLU A 194 21.93 12.13 6.37
CA GLU A 194 22.66 11.89 7.63
C GLU A 194 23.17 10.45 7.75
N ARG A 195 22.47 9.48 7.14
CA ARG A 195 22.68 8.04 7.36
C ARG A 195 22.65 7.22 6.06
N PRO A 196 23.34 7.63 4.99
CA PRO A 196 23.19 7.01 3.67
C PRO A 196 23.62 5.54 3.67
N GLU A 197 24.69 5.17 4.38
CA GLU A 197 25.22 3.80 4.38
C GLU A 197 24.28 2.82 5.11
N GLU A 198 23.68 3.26 6.23
CA GLU A 198 22.74 2.44 6.97
C GLU A 198 21.46 2.22 6.17
N ILE A 199 21.00 3.24 5.45
CA ILE A 199 19.81 3.17 4.59
C ILE A 199 20.07 2.26 3.38
N ARG A 200 21.26 2.34 2.74
CA ARG A 200 21.66 1.41 1.67
C ARG A 200 21.70 -0.03 2.15
N GLU A 201 22.15 -0.25 3.39
CA GLU A 201 22.16 -1.61 3.94
C GLU A 201 20.74 -2.14 4.19
N ILE A 202 19.82 -1.31 4.70
CA ILE A 202 18.40 -1.69 4.83
C ILE A 202 17.77 -1.97 3.47
N GLU A 203 18.03 -1.14 2.45
CA GLU A 203 17.55 -1.37 1.08
C GLU A 203 17.99 -2.74 0.55
N ARG A 204 19.29 -3.06 0.67
CA ARG A 204 19.82 -4.37 0.25
C ARG A 204 19.16 -5.54 0.99
N MET A 205 18.95 -5.38 2.31
CA MET A 205 18.27 -6.41 3.11
C MET A 205 16.81 -6.59 2.70
N LEU A 206 16.09 -5.51 2.44
CA LEU A 206 14.71 -5.54 1.96
C LEU A 206 14.60 -6.27 0.61
N LYS A 207 15.48 -5.95 -0.35
CA LYS A 207 15.53 -6.61 -1.67
C LYS A 207 15.85 -8.10 -1.54
N CYS A 208 16.90 -8.44 -0.83
CA CYS A 208 17.30 -9.83 -0.59
C CYS A 208 16.20 -10.65 0.12
N ASN A 209 15.57 -10.02 1.11
CA ASN A 209 14.50 -10.66 1.89
C ASN A 209 13.25 -10.89 1.04
N LEU A 210 12.86 -9.90 0.22
CA LEU A 210 11.77 -10.00 -0.73
C LEU A 210 12.00 -11.15 -1.72
N GLU A 211 13.15 -11.18 -2.39
CA GLU A 211 13.50 -12.24 -3.34
C GLU A 211 13.46 -13.63 -2.70
N ARG A 212 14.09 -13.78 -1.52
CA ARG A 212 14.11 -15.06 -0.79
C ARG A 212 12.72 -15.53 -0.40
N ASN A 213 11.89 -14.62 0.11
CA ASN A 213 10.57 -14.97 0.64
C ASN A 213 9.54 -15.20 -0.49
N LEU A 214 9.69 -14.53 -1.63
CA LEU A 214 8.85 -14.77 -2.80
C LEU A 214 9.26 -16.02 -3.60
N ALA A 215 10.51 -16.48 -3.47
CA ALA A 215 10.94 -17.74 -4.08
C ALA A 215 10.21 -18.96 -3.48
N ASP A 216 9.78 -18.87 -2.22
CA ASP A 216 9.00 -19.92 -1.54
C ASP A 216 7.94 -19.31 -0.62
N PRO A 217 6.85 -18.77 -1.19
CA PRO A 217 5.78 -18.15 -0.42
C PRO A 217 5.03 -19.14 0.47
N GLU A 218 5.03 -20.43 0.17
CA GLU A 218 4.44 -21.43 1.04
C GLU A 218 5.22 -21.57 2.35
N THR A 219 6.52 -21.70 2.27
CA THR A 219 7.38 -21.74 3.46
C THR A 219 7.31 -20.44 4.25
N LEU A 220 7.28 -19.29 3.57
CA LEU A 220 7.07 -17.99 4.21
C LEU A 220 5.80 -18.00 5.05
N LEU A 221 4.66 -18.33 4.44
CA LEU A 221 3.36 -18.31 5.10
C LEU A 221 3.28 -19.30 6.26
N ARG A 222 3.80 -20.53 6.10
CA ARG A 222 3.82 -21.54 7.16
C ARG A 222 4.66 -21.12 8.38
N LYS A 223 5.77 -20.43 8.16
CA LYS A 223 6.65 -19.96 9.24
C LYS A 223 6.17 -18.67 9.90
N ALA A 224 5.54 -17.78 9.14
CA ALA A 224 5.02 -16.51 9.66
C ALA A 224 3.69 -16.67 10.40
N SER A 225 2.86 -17.64 10.02
CA SER A 225 1.60 -17.91 10.67
C SER A 225 1.85 -18.75 11.93
N GLY A 226 1.65 -18.19 13.11
CA GLY A 226 1.69 -18.96 14.36
C GLY A 226 0.60 -20.03 14.46
N ILE A 227 -0.47 -19.91 13.66
CA ILE A 227 -1.57 -20.85 13.49
C ILE A 227 -1.70 -21.14 12.00
N LEU A 228 -1.64 -22.41 11.58
CA LEU A 228 -1.82 -22.77 10.18
C LEU A 228 -3.23 -22.37 9.72
N PRO A 229 -3.36 -21.56 8.66
CA PRO A 229 -4.65 -21.27 8.06
C PRO A 229 -5.28 -22.56 7.48
N THR A 230 -6.59 -22.54 7.23
CA THR A 230 -7.24 -23.59 6.47
C THR A 230 -6.59 -23.71 5.08
N GLU A 231 -6.67 -24.89 4.46
CA GLU A 231 -6.08 -25.12 3.12
C GLU A 231 -6.60 -24.10 2.10
N GLN A 232 -7.90 -23.81 2.11
CA GLN A 232 -8.51 -22.81 1.24
C GLN A 232 -7.90 -21.42 1.45
N ARG A 233 -7.71 -21.01 2.70
CA ARG A 233 -7.12 -19.71 3.04
C ARG A 233 -5.65 -19.64 2.68
N PHE A 234 -4.94 -20.76 2.84
CA PHE A 234 -3.54 -20.87 2.45
C PHE A 234 -3.35 -20.68 0.94
N VAL A 235 -4.17 -21.34 0.11
CA VAL A 235 -4.18 -21.16 -1.34
C VAL A 235 -4.51 -19.73 -1.73
N GLN A 236 -5.48 -19.11 -1.06
CA GLN A 236 -5.84 -17.70 -1.28
C GLN A 236 -4.65 -16.77 -0.99
N MET A 237 -3.97 -16.95 0.15
CA MET A 237 -2.81 -16.14 0.56
C MET A 237 -1.63 -16.31 -0.41
N THR A 238 -1.31 -17.54 -0.79
CA THR A 238 -0.22 -17.83 -1.75
C THR A 238 -0.51 -17.20 -3.10
N GLY A 239 -1.72 -17.39 -3.64
CA GLY A 239 -2.14 -16.79 -4.90
C GLY A 239 -2.20 -15.25 -4.84
N TYR A 240 -2.49 -14.67 -3.68
CA TYR A 240 -2.44 -13.24 -3.47
C TYR A 240 -1.02 -12.69 -3.58
N LEU A 241 -0.06 -13.28 -2.83
CA LEU A 241 1.34 -12.85 -2.88
C LEU A 241 1.96 -13.00 -4.28
N ALA A 242 1.63 -14.07 -4.99
CA ALA A 242 2.12 -14.31 -6.35
C ALA A 242 1.59 -13.28 -7.38
N ASN A 243 0.45 -12.64 -7.10
CA ASN A 243 -0.17 -11.66 -8.00
C ASN A 243 0.28 -10.21 -7.72
N MET A 244 0.98 -9.97 -6.62
CA MET A 244 1.48 -8.65 -6.28
C MET A 244 2.72 -8.28 -7.10
N ARG A 245 2.86 -7.01 -7.45
CA ARG A 245 4.05 -6.42 -8.06
C ARG A 245 4.83 -5.65 -6.98
N TYR A 246 6.08 -6.06 -6.77
CA TYR A 246 6.96 -5.46 -5.76
C TYR A 246 8.07 -4.60 -6.35
N GLY A 247 8.31 -4.71 -7.65
CA GLY A 247 9.23 -3.86 -8.40
C GLY A 247 8.62 -2.53 -8.80
N LEU A 248 9.45 -1.57 -9.15
CA LEU A 248 9.05 -0.25 -9.66
C LEU A 248 9.74 -0.02 -11.01
N ASP A 249 9.33 -0.79 -12.02
CA ASP A 249 9.82 -0.67 -13.40
C ASP A 249 9.14 0.47 -14.17
N ASP A 250 9.53 0.66 -15.43
CA ASP A 250 9.03 1.75 -16.27
C ASP A 250 7.51 1.72 -16.45
N GLU A 251 6.89 0.53 -16.49
CA GLU A 251 5.44 0.40 -16.63
C GLU A 251 4.73 0.83 -15.35
N MET A 252 5.24 0.41 -14.19
CA MET A 252 4.76 0.84 -12.88
C MET A 252 4.94 2.35 -12.68
N ILE A 253 6.10 2.90 -13.08
CA ILE A 253 6.36 4.35 -13.05
C ILE A 253 5.38 5.09 -13.96
N GLY A 254 5.09 4.55 -15.15
CA GLY A 254 4.09 5.11 -16.06
C GLY A 254 2.68 5.17 -15.45
N GLY A 255 2.26 4.07 -14.81
CA GLY A 255 0.99 3.99 -14.09
C GLY A 255 0.91 4.97 -12.92
N LEU A 256 1.99 5.04 -12.13
CA LEU A 256 2.12 5.97 -11.00
C LEU A 256 2.03 7.43 -11.47
N GLY A 257 2.76 7.79 -12.53
CA GLY A 257 2.74 9.14 -13.12
C GLY A 257 1.36 9.51 -13.64
N LYS A 258 0.62 8.56 -14.23
CA LYS A 258 -0.77 8.76 -14.66
C LYS A 258 -1.68 9.02 -13.46
N PHE A 259 -1.57 8.25 -12.40
CA PHE A 259 -2.33 8.44 -11.17
C PHE A 259 -2.06 9.80 -10.54
N PHE A 260 -0.81 10.21 -10.43
CA PHE A 260 -0.41 11.49 -9.85
C PHE A 260 -0.95 12.67 -10.64
N ARG A 261 -0.90 12.60 -11.97
CA ARG A 261 -1.45 13.63 -12.85
C ARG A 261 -2.97 13.77 -12.68
N LEU A 262 -3.70 12.65 -12.69
CA LEU A 262 -5.15 12.67 -12.49
C LEU A 262 -5.52 13.17 -11.09
N ALA A 263 -4.77 12.80 -10.05
CA ALA A 263 -4.99 13.31 -8.70
C ALA A 263 -4.78 14.84 -8.62
N HIS A 264 -3.81 15.39 -9.35
CA HIS A 264 -3.58 16.82 -9.45
C HIS A 264 -4.71 17.52 -10.22
N GLU A 265 -5.08 17.03 -11.40
CA GLU A 265 -6.16 17.57 -12.24
C GLU A 265 -7.48 17.64 -11.46
N GLU A 266 -7.75 16.63 -10.61
CA GLU A 266 -8.91 16.58 -9.73
C GLU A 266 -8.76 17.39 -8.42
N LYS A 267 -7.65 18.12 -8.25
CA LYS A 267 -7.33 18.94 -7.06
C LYS A 267 -7.27 18.11 -5.76
N LEU A 268 -6.92 16.85 -5.87
CA LEU A 268 -6.74 15.94 -4.74
C LEU A 268 -5.28 15.91 -4.23
N ALA A 269 -4.34 16.43 -5.04
CA ALA A 269 -2.92 16.46 -4.72
C ALA A 269 -2.22 17.64 -5.42
N PRO A 270 -1.01 18.03 -4.96
CA PRO A 270 -0.18 19.03 -5.64
C PRO A 270 0.29 18.55 -7.01
N GLU A 271 0.82 19.46 -7.81
CA GLU A 271 1.42 19.14 -9.10
C GLU A 271 2.59 18.16 -8.95
N PRO A 272 2.60 17.04 -9.71
CA PRO A 272 3.68 16.07 -9.63
C PRO A 272 4.97 16.64 -10.22
N GLN A 273 6.06 16.40 -9.50
CA GLN A 273 7.43 16.63 -9.96
C GLN A 273 8.05 15.30 -10.42
N SER A 274 9.24 15.35 -10.99
CA SER A 274 10.00 14.14 -11.31
C SER A 274 10.22 13.29 -10.06
N LEU A 275 10.07 11.97 -10.17
CA LEU A 275 10.38 11.07 -9.07
C LEU A 275 11.85 11.17 -8.69
N GLU A 276 12.14 11.26 -7.41
CA GLU A 276 13.51 11.32 -6.91
C GLU A 276 13.83 10.06 -6.12
N PHE A 277 14.86 9.38 -6.56
CA PHE A 277 15.31 8.11 -6.00
C PHE A 277 16.50 8.31 -5.06
N PHE A 278 16.61 7.44 -4.09
CA PHE A 278 17.80 7.29 -3.26
C PHE A 278 18.81 6.45 -4.03
N LEU A 279 19.98 7.03 -4.36
CA LEU A 279 21.04 6.43 -5.16
C LEU A 279 22.29 6.19 -4.32
#